data_5747a9976348e31e29159f302992c276
#
_entry.id   5747a9976348e31e29159f302992c276
#
_cell.length_a   1.000
_cell.length_b   1.000
_cell.length_c   1.000
_cell.angle_alpha   90.00
_cell.angle_beta   90.00
_cell.angle_gamma   90.00
#
_symmetry.space_group_name_H-M   'P 1'
#
loop_
_entity.id
_entity.type
_entity.pdbx_description
1 polymer ?
#
loop_
_entity_poly.entity_id
_entity_poly.type
_entity_poly.pdbx_seq_one_letter_code
_entity_poly.pdbx_strand_id
1 'polypeptide(L)'
;MREAGEKQGDGLDISWSSGRAEDTGLPATSCDMVSMASAFHWPDFDASVREFARSLKPGGLFIALWNTRRYEANPLLVEIEEYLYRLVPELKRISSGRSQFCDNLTEALRGRSEFCDVLYLEGLHIELQSPERYIGLWESVNDVRVQAGEDRFARFIRHIREVTKDIQVIEAEYLTRAWIARTHKQTAFPQRE
;
A
#
# COMPACT_ATOMS: atom_id res chain seq x y z
N MET A 1 13.76 8.27 2.66
CA MET A 1 13.21 7.15 1.83
C MET A 1 13.86 7.09 0.46
N ARG A 2 13.89 8.18 -0.34
CA ARG A 2 14.53 8.17 -1.67
C ARG A 2 15.99 7.74 -1.64
N GLU A 3 16.83 8.35 -0.80
CA GLU A 3 18.26 7.99 -0.65
C GLU A 3 18.48 6.52 -0.28
N ALA A 4 17.62 5.94 0.55
CA ALA A 4 17.70 4.53 0.88
C ALA A 4 17.29 3.63 -0.32
N GLY A 5 16.29 4.07 -1.10
CA GLY A 5 15.88 3.39 -2.32
C GLY A 5 16.98 3.45 -3.39
N GLU A 6 17.55 4.62 -3.63
CA GLU A 6 18.68 4.83 -4.57
C GLU A 6 19.85 3.87 -4.23
N LYS A 7 20.19 3.78 -2.93
CA LYS A 7 21.27 2.88 -2.48
C LYS A 7 20.95 1.40 -2.65
N GLN A 8 19.69 1.00 -2.46
CA GLN A 8 19.25 -0.40 -2.63
C GLN A 8 19.05 -0.75 -4.11
N GLY A 9 18.75 0.22 -4.95
CA GLY A 9 18.55 0.07 -6.39
C GLY A 9 19.82 0.24 -7.20
N ASP A 10 20.99 0.30 -6.57
CA ASP A 10 22.26 0.41 -7.27
C ASP A 10 22.46 -0.78 -8.24
N GLY A 11 22.80 -0.49 -9.48
CA GLY A 11 22.91 -1.48 -10.56
C GLY A 11 21.60 -1.89 -11.23
N LEU A 12 20.45 -1.36 -10.79
CA LEU A 12 19.15 -1.53 -11.46
C LEU A 12 18.86 -0.34 -12.39
N ASP A 13 18.14 -0.59 -13.49
CA ASP A 13 17.65 0.47 -14.37
C ASP A 13 16.44 1.20 -13.77
N ILE A 14 16.71 1.97 -12.71
CA ILE A 14 15.70 2.74 -11.96
C ILE A 14 16.11 4.21 -11.93
N SER A 15 15.22 5.08 -12.40
CA SER A 15 15.37 6.53 -12.26
C SER A 15 14.58 7.03 -11.05
N TRP A 16 15.24 7.78 -10.19
CA TRP A 16 14.66 8.34 -8.97
C TRP A 16 14.40 9.84 -9.14
N SER A 17 13.16 10.24 -8.90
CA SER A 17 12.77 11.65 -8.94
C SER A 17 11.97 12.06 -7.71
N SER A 18 11.90 13.37 -7.46
CA SER A 18 11.02 13.94 -6.45
C SER A 18 9.73 14.38 -7.12
N GLY A 19 8.58 14.05 -6.52
CA GLY A 19 7.27 14.42 -7.03
C GLY A 19 6.18 14.13 -6.00
N ARG A 20 4.97 14.54 -6.31
CA ARG A 20 3.75 14.21 -5.55
C ARG A 20 2.83 13.42 -6.46
N ALA A 21 1.91 12.65 -5.87
CA ALA A 21 0.93 11.92 -6.67
C ALA A 21 0.01 12.85 -7.48
N GLU A 22 -0.23 14.06 -6.97
CA GLU A 22 -1.03 15.11 -7.61
C GLU A 22 -0.26 15.91 -8.68
N ASP A 23 1.09 15.81 -8.66
CA ASP A 23 2.00 16.47 -9.61
C ASP A 23 3.31 15.67 -9.65
N THR A 24 3.39 14.73 -10.57
CA THR A 24 4.55 13.82 -10.70
C THR A 24 5.74 14.46 -11.38
N GLY A 25 5.53 15.56 -12.10
CA GLY A 25 6.54 16.18 -12.99
C GLY A 25 6.87 15.35 -14.24
N LEU A 26 6.17 14.23 -14.47
CA LEU A 26 6.39 13.39 -15.65
C LEU A 26 5.78 14.01 -16.90
N PRO A 27 6.35 13.80 -18.11
CA PRO A 27 5.70 14.19 -19.34
C PRO A 27 4.34 13.54 -19.54
N ALA A 28 3.44 14.19 -20.25
CA ALA A 28 2.17 13.58 -20.62
C ALA A 28 2.39 12.34 -21.49
N THR A 29 1.54 11.34 -21.37
CA THR A 29 1.55 10.11 -22.19
C THR A 29 2.93 9.41 -22.25
N SER A 30 3.67 9.43 -21.14
CA SER A 30 5.04 8.89 -21.08
C SER A 30 5.11 7.49 -20.44
N CYS A 31 4.13 7.12 -19.58
CA CYS A 31 4.17 5.91 -18.81
C CYS A 31 3.21 4.84 -19.35
N ASP A 32 3.66 3.60 -19.39
CA ASP A 32 2.78 2.45 -19.68
C ASP A 32 1.97 2.05 -18.45
N MET A 33 2.53 2.29 -17.25
CA MET A 33 1.90 1.94 -15.98
C MET A 33 2.30 2.95 -14.88
N VAL A 34 1.35 3.25 -14.00
CA VAL A 34 1.57 3.94 -12.73
C VAL A 34 1.10 3.02 -11.61
N SER A 35 1.91 2.83 -10.57
CA SER A 35 1.53 2.00 -9.43
C SER A 35 1.74 2.72 -8.10
N MET A 36 0.81 2.47 -7.16
CA MET A 36 0.91 2.93 -5.77
C MET A 36 0.66 1.76 -4.82
N ALA A 37 1.69 1.38 -4.06
CA ALA A 37 1.60 0.31 -3.07
C ALA A 37 1.44 0.90 -1.67
N SER A 38 0.32 0.59 -1.00
CA SER A 38 -0.03 1.06 0.35
C SER A 38 0.10 2.58 0.55
N ALA A 39 -0.19 3.36 -0.48
CA ALA A 39 0.08 4.80 -0.49
C ALA A 39 -1.08 5.66 -1.04
N PHE A 40 -1.98 5.12 -1.84
CA PHE A 40 -2.99 5.91 -2.56
C PHE A 40 -4.08 6.54 -1.67
N HIS A 41 -4.13 6.21 -0.39
CA HIS A 41 -5.02 6.82 0.59
C HIS A 41 -4.48 8.14 1.21
N TRP A 42 -3.25 8.54 0.87
CA TRP A 42 -2.62 9.76 1.40
C TRP A 42 -2.86 11.01 0.57
N PRO A 43 -2.73 10.95 -0.79
CA PRO A 43 -2.89 12.12 -1.63
C PRO A 43 -4.36 12.47 -1.87
N ASP A 44 -4.59 13.64 -2.46
CA ASP A 44 -5.91 14.00 -3.00
C ASP A 44 -6.28 13.04 -4.14
N PHE A 45 -7.39 12.33 -3.97
CA PHE A 45 -7.82 11.29 -4.92
C PHE A 45 -8.06 11.85 -6.32
N ASP A 46 -8.83 12.94 -6.42
CA ASP A 46 -9.25 13.49 -7.70
C ASP A 46 -8.08 14.10 -8.48
N ALA A 47 -7.21 14.83 -7.78
CA ALA A 47 -6.01 15.41 -8.38
C ALA A 47 -5.04 14.34 -8.84
N SER A 48 -4.83 13.29 -8.04
CA SER A 48 -3.95 12.17 -8.38
C SER A 48 -4.45 11.38 -9.58
N VAL A 49 -5.77 11.08 -9.64
CA VAL A 49 -6.36 10.38 -10.79
C VAL A 49 -6.15 11.16 -12.07
N ARG A 50 -6.37 12.48 -12.06
CA ARG A 50 -6.12 13.33 -13.24
C ARG A 50 -4.65 13.33 -13.65
N GLU A 51 -3.74 13.42 -12.70
CA GLU A 51 -2.29 13.41 -12.96
C GLU A 51 -1.83 12.05 -13.52
N PHE A 52 -2.31 10.93 -12.96
CA PHE A 52 -1.99 9.61 -13.48
C PHE A 52 -2.53 9.42 -14.90
N ALA A 53 -3.78 9.82 -15.16
CA ALA A 53 -4.36 9.74 -16.50
C ALA A 53 -3.59 10.61 -17.50
N ARG A 54 -3.07 11.79 -17.08
CA ARG A 54 -2.25 12.67 -17.91
C ARG A 54 -0.90 12.02 -18.28
N SER A 55 -0.26 11.37 -17.31
CA SER A 55 1.06 10.76 -17.48
C SER A 55 1.02 9.41 -18.19
N LEU A 56 -0.09 8.68 -18.08
CA LEU A 56 -0.29 7.39 -18.73
C LEU A 56 -0.51 7.53 -20.24
N LYS A 57 0.07 6.61 -20.99
CA LYS A 57 -0.23 6.44 -22.42
C LYS A 57 -1.69 5.99 -22.60
N PRO A 58 -2.28 6.22 -23.80
CA PRO A 58 -3.59 5.65 -24.12
C PRO A 58 -3.61 4.12 -23.94
N GLY A 59 -4.56 3.62 -23.13
CA GLY A 59 -4.63 2.22 -22.73
C GLY A 59 -3.66 1.80 -21.64
N GLY A 60 -2.89 2.73 -21.08
CA GLY A 60 -2.00 2.51 -19.93
C GLY A 60 -2.77 2.18 -18.64
N LEU A 61 -2.07 1.65 -17.65
CA LEU A 61 -2.67 1.09 -16.43
C LEU A 61 -2.29 1.92 -15.19
N PHE A 62 -3.28 2.26 -14.39
CA PHE A 62 -3.09 2.63 -12.99
C PHE A 62 -3.33 1.42 -12.10
N ILE A 63 -2.44 1.16 -11.13
CA ILE A 63 -2.54 0.04 -10.19
C ILE A 63 -2.39 0.54 -8.77
N ALA A 64 -3.41 0.35 -7.94
CA ALA A 64 -3.35 0.56 -6.50
C ALA A 64 -3.25 -0.81 -5.79
N LEU A 65 -2.30 -0.95 -4.87
CA LEU A 65 -1.99 -2.23 -4.22
C LEU A 65 -1.98 -2.08 -2.70
N TRP A 66 -2.52 -3.07 -1.99
CA TRP A 66 -2.35 -3.24 -0.55
C TRP A 66 -2.05 -4.70 -0.22
N ASN A 67 -1.09 -4.89 0.67
CA ASN A 67 -0.78 -6.19 1.26
C ASN A 67 -1.18 -6.16 2.74
N THR A 68 -2.39 -6.62 3.02
CA THR A 68 -3.02 -6.50 4.34
C THR A 68 -2.84 -7.77 5.14
N ARG A 69 -2.20 -7.67 6.31
CA ARG A 69 -2.05 -8.81 7.24
C ARG A 69 -3.40 -9.23 7.80
N ARG A 70 -3.66 -10.53 7.73
CA ARG A 70 -4.82 -11.19 8.35
C ARG A 70 -4.40 -11.83 9.67
N TYR A 71 -4.19 -10.99 10.68
CA TYR A 71 -3.71 -11.45 11.99
C TYR A 71 -4.67 -12.44 12.62
N GLU A 72 -5.98 -12.41 12.31
CA GLU A 72 -7.00 -13.32 12.82
C GLU A 72 -6.76 -14.78 12.44
N ALA A 73 -5.97 -15.05 11.42
CA ALA A 73 -5.60 -16.39 10.99
C ALA A 73 -4.59 -17.08 11.93
N ASN A 74 -3.94 -16.33 12.83
CA ASN A 74 -2.91 -16.87 13.72
C ASN A 74 -3.13 -16.38 15.16
N PRO A 75 -3.39 -17.28 16.13
CA PRO A 75 -3.65 -16.92 17.53
C PRO A 75 -2.55 -16.06 18.18
N LEU A 76 -1.27 -16.29 17.84
CA LEU A 76 -0.16 -15.45 18.30
C LEU A 76 -0.31 -14.02 17.83
N LEU A 77 -0.70 -13.83 16.57
CA LEU A 77 -0.87 -12.49 16.00
C LEU A 77 -2.09 -11.79 16.58
N VAL A 78 -3.14 -12.54 16.91
CA VAL A 78 -4.31 -12.02 17.65
C VAL A 78 -3.88 -11.51 19.02
N GLU A 79 -3.14 -12.30 19.79
CA GLU A 79 -2.62 -11.89 21.12
C GLU A 79 -1.81 -10.59 21.02
N ILE A 80 -0.94 -10.48 20.04
CA ILE A 80 -0.10 -9.29 19.83
C ILE A 80 -0.96 -8.06 19.51
N GLU A 81 -1.93 -8.18 18.59
CA GLU A 81 -2.83 -7.07 18.25
C GLU A 81 -3.72 -6.67 19.43
N GLU A 82 -4.28 -7.63 20.18
CA GLU A 82 -5.05 -7.36 21.39
C GLU A 82 -4.23 -6.64 22.45
N TYR A 83 -2.96 -7.01 22.62
CA TYR A 83 -2.08 -6.32 23.56
C TYR A 83 -1.85 -4.87 23.13
N LEU A 84 -1.66 -4.62 21.83
CA LEU A 84 -1.53 -3.27 21.29
C LEU A 84 -2.77 -2.42 21.59
N TYR A 85 -3.97 -2.95 21.35
CA TYR A 85 -5.21 -2.22 21.63
C TYR A 85 -5.46 -2.04 23.14
N ARG A 86 -4.98 -2.93 24.02
CA ARG A 86 -4.99 -2.69 25.48
C ARG A 86 -4.05 -1.55 25.89
N LEU A 87 -2.91 -1.41 25.22
CA LEU A 87 -1.96 -0.30 25.47
C LEU A 87 -2.43 1.02 24.91
N VAL A 88 -3.10 1.01 23.77
CA VAL A 88 -3.52 2.18 23.00
C VAL A 88 -4.98 2.00 22.55
N PRO A 89 -5.97 2.12 23.48
CA PRO A 89 -7.38 1.89 23.15
C PRO A 89 -7.92 2.83 22.07
N GLU A 90 -7.33 4.02 21.97
CA GLU A 90 -7.68 5.06 21.00
C GLU A 90 -7.04 4.87 19.61
N LEU A 91 -6.27 3.82 19.40
CA LEU A 91 -5.50 3.58 18.17
C LEU A 91 -6.40 3.50 16.93
N LYS A 92 -6.07 4.30 15.93
CA LYS A 92 -6.72 4.29 14.62
C LYS A 92 -5.77 3.75 13.56
N ARG A 93 -6.10 2.61 12.96
CA ARG A 93 -5.32 2.00 11.87
C ARG A 93 -5.71 2.62 10.53
N ILE A 94 -5.16 3.80 10.24
CA ILE A 94 -5.50 4.60 9.06
C ILE A 94 -4.88 4.03 7.78
N SER A 95 -3.66 3.53 7.89
CA SER A 95 -2.86 3.05 6.73
C SER A 95 -3.14 1.61 6.30
N SER A 96 -4.10 0.94 6.97
CA SER A 96 -4.38 -0.45 6.66
C SER A 96 -5.20 -0.58 5.38
N GLY A 97 -4.96 -1.63 4.59
CA GLY A 97 -5.81 -1.98 3.47
C GLY A 97 -7.26 -2.34 3.85
N ARG A 98 -7.62 -2.30 5.14
CA ARG A 98 -8.99 -2.46 5.68
C ARG A 98 -9.69 -1.12 5.91
N SER A 99 -9.11 -0.02 5.45
CA SER A 99 -9.72 1.31 5.58
C SER A 99 -10.95 1.44 4.69
N GLN A 100 -11.88 2.31 5.08
CA GLN A 100 -13.05 2.65 4.27
C GLN A 100 -12.66 3.17 2.88
N PHE A 101 -11.47 3.77 2.73
CA PHE A 101 -10.93 4.17 1.44
C PHE A 101 -10.83 2.97 0.50
N CYS A 102 -10.27 1.85 0.96
CA CYS A 102 -10.15 0.64 0.15
C CYS A 102 -11.51 -0.01 -0.17
N ASP A 103 -12.47 0.06 0.77
CA ASP A 103 -13.81 -0.51 0.55
C ASP A 103 -14.57 0.24 -0.54
N ASN A 104 -14.35 1.54 -0.66
CA ASN A 104 -15.02 2.40 -1.65
C ASN A 104 -14.23 2.52 -2.97
N LEU A 105 -12.99 2.05 -3.04
CA LEU A 105 -12.06 2.36 -4.13
C LEU A 105 -12.53 1.83 -5.50
N THR A 106 -13.19 0.68 -5.54
CA THR A 106 -13.72 0.12 -6.79
C THR A 106 -14.72 1.08 -7.44
N GLU A 107 -15.71 1.53 -6.67
CA GLU A 107 -16.74 2.43 -7.17
C GLU A 107 -16.18 3.84 -7.43
N ALA A 108 -15.26 4.31 -6.58
CA ALA A 108 -14.60 5.58 -6.79
C ALA A 108 -13.81 5.61 -8.12
N LEU A 109 -13.09 4.54 -8.46
CA LEU A 109 -12.36 4.45 -9.73
C LEU A 109 -13.32 4.29 -10.93
N ARG A 110 -14.40 3.49 -10.79
CA ARG A 110 -15.43 3.31 -11.84
C ARG A 110 -16.17 4.59 -12.17
N GLY A 111 -16.35 5.47 -11.17
CA GLY A 111 -16.95 6.78 -11.35
C GLY A 111 -16.09 7.79 -12.10
N ARG A 112 -14.84 7.45 -12.46
CA ARG A 112 -13.90 8.36 -13.12
C ARG A 112 -13.98 8.27 -14.63
N SER A 113 -14.18 9.40 -15.29
CA SER A 113 -14.19 9.48 -16.77
C SER A 113 -12.80 9.24 -17.38
N GLU A 114 -11.74 9.32 -16.59
CA GLU A 114 -10.36 9.07 -17.01
C GLU A 114 -10.10 7.58 -17.31
N PHE A 115 -10.91 6.69 -16.74
CA PHE A 115 -10.74 5.24 -16.86
C PHE A 115 -11.94 4.57 -17.55
N CYS A 116 -11.68 3.52 -18.34
CA CYS A 116 -12.71 2.75 -19.03
C CYS A 116 -12.96 1.37 -18.41
N ASP A 117 -11.93 0.74 -17.86
CA ASP A 117 -12.00 -0.58 -17.25
C ASP A 117 -11.42 -0.55 -15.85
N VAL A 118 -12.15 -1.08 -14.88
CA VAL A 118 -11.67 -1.21 -13.50
C VAL A 118 -11.83 -2.66 -13.06
N LEU A 119 -10.69 -3.31 -12.75
CA LEU A 119 -10.64 -4.67 -12.22
C LEU A 119 -10.24 -4.62 -10.76
N TYR A 120 -10.86 -5.47 -9.96
CA TYR A 120 -10.44 -5.77 -8.60
C TYR A 120 -9.97 -7.21 -8.52
N LEU A 121 -8.81 -7.43 -7.93
CA LEU A 121 -8.22 -8.74 -7.70
C LEU A 121 -7.79 -8.87 -6.24
N GLU A 122 -7.93 -10.06 -5.69
CA GLU A 122 -7.37 -10.38 -4.39
C GLU A 122 -6.80 -11.79 -4.36
N GLY A 123 -5.80 -11.99 -3.51
CA GLY A 123 -5.17 -13.28 -3.33
C GLY A 123 -4.56 -13.40 -1.93
N LEU A 124 -4.68 -14.60 -1.36
CA LEU A 124 -4.08 -14.95 -0.08
C LEU A 124 -2.69 -15.53 -0.29
N HIS A 125 -1.77 -15.20 0.61
CA HIS A 125 -0.50 -15.89 0.74
C HIS A 125 -0.03 -15.90 2.19
N ILE A 126 0.84 -16.86 2.50
CA ILE A 126 1.48 -16.99 3.82
C ILE A 126 2.94 -16.59 3.68
N GLU A 127 3.36 -15.65 4.50
CA GLU A 127 4.76 -15.24 4.65
C GLU A 127 5.33 -15.88 5.92
N LEU A 128 6.38 -16.68 5.76
CA LEU A 128 7.13 -17.24 6.88
C LEU A 128 8.20 -16.24 7.33
N GLN A 129 8.11 -15.77 8.56
CA GLN A 129 8.97 -14.71 9.09
C GLN A 129 9.69 -15.16 10.35
N SER A 130 10.95 -14.75 10.54
CA SER A 130 11.55 -14.85 11.85
C SER A 130 10.93 -13.82 12.81
N PRO A 131 11.02 -14.05 14.14
CA PRO A 131 10.58 -13.06 15.13
C PRO A 131 11.22 -11.67 14.94
N GLU A 132 12.50 -11.62 14.59
CA GLU A 132 13.23 -10.37 14.37
C GLU A 132 12.65 -9.61 13.15
N ARG A 133 12.37 -10.31 12.05
CA ARG A 133 11.73 -9.71 10.87
C ARG A 133 10.34 -9.19 11.21
N TYR A 134 9.56 -9.96 11.97
CA TYR A 134 8.23 -9.55 12.41
C TYR A 134 8.27 -8.30 13.30
N ILE A 135 9.21 -8.24 14.24
CA ILE A 135 9.46 -7.06 15.09
C ILE A 135 9.87 -5.85 14.23
N GLY A 136 10.80 -6.05 13.30
CA GLY A 136 11.25 -5.00 12.39
C GLY A 136 10.12 -4.40 11.54
N LEU A 137 9.13 -5.22 11.14
CA LEU A 137 7.93 -4.71 10.49
C LEU A 137 7.15 -3.75 11.39
N TRP A 138 6.96 -4.09 12.69
CA TRP A 138 6.30 -3.20 13.64
C TRP A 138 7.10 -1.92 13.91
N GLU A 139 8.41 -2.03 14.00
CA GLU A 139 9.30 -0.87 14.17
C GLU A 139 9.26 0.09 12.96
N SER A 140 8.89 -0.40 11.78
CA SER A 140 8.72 0.40 10.56
C SER A 140 7.35 1.10 10.46
N VAL A 141 6.37 0.70 11.28
CA VAL A 141 5.00 1.26 11.26
C VAL A 141 4.94 2.55 12.07
N ASN A 142 5.12 3.67 11.40
CA ASN A 142 5.23 4.98 12.05
C ASN A 142 3.90 5.46 12.68
N ASP A 143 2.76 5.15 12.08
CA ASP A 143 1.45 5.58 12.61
C ASP A 143 1.14 5.00 14.00
N VAL A 144 1.51 3.74 14.24
CA VAL A 144 1.37 3.10 15.56
C VAL A 144 2.30 3.74 16.57
N ARG A 145 3.57 3.97 16.20
CA ARG A 145 4.57 4.58 17.08
C ARG A 145 4.15 5.99 17.51
N VAL A 146 3.68 6.81 16.57
CA VAL A 146 3.24 8.18 16.85
C VAL A 146 2.03 8.20 17.78
N GLN A 147 1.03 7.35 17.56
CA GLN A 147 -0.17 7.30 18.40
C GLN A 147 0.10 6.68 19.78
N ALA A 148 0.95 5.67 19.86
CA ALA A 148 1.31 5.03 21.12
C ALA A 148 2.20 5.93 22.01
N GLY A 149 3.08 6.72 21.40
CA GLY A 149 4.20 7.37 22.08
C GLY A 149 5.32 6.37 22.41
N GLU A 150 6.53 6.87 22.66
CA GLU A 150 7.74 6.04 22.78
C GLU A 150 7.62 4.98 23.90
N ASP A 151 7.08 5.34 25.08
CA ASP A 151 7.01 4.41 26.22
C ASP A 151 6.05 3.24 25.96
N ARG A 152 4.83 3.50 25.47
CA ARG A 152 3.85 2.46 25.15
C ARG A 152 4.34 1.61 23.98
N PHE A 153 4.96 2.24 22.97
CA PHE A 153 5.51 1.52 21.84
C PHE A 153 6.68 0.60 22.26
N ALA A 154 7.59 1.06 23.12
CA ALA A 154 8.66 0.22 23.65
C ALA A 154 8.13 -0.97 24.48
N ARG A 155 7.07 -0.77 25.25
CA ARG A 155 6.37 -1.86 25.96
C ARG A 155 5.75 -2.87 25.01
N PHE A 156 5.15 -2.39 23.92
CA PHE A 156 4.58 -3.24 22.89
C PHE A 156 5.65 -4.11 22.20
N ILE A 157 6.76 -3.52 21.77
CA ILE A 157 7.88 -4.27 21.16
C ILE A 157 8.47 -5.30 22.14
N ARG A 158 8.58 -4.96 23.42
CA ARG A 158 9.04 -5.90 24.44
C ARG A 158 8.09 -7.08 24.60
N HIS A 159 6.79 -6.84 24.59
CA HIS A 159 5.78 -7.89 24.63
C HIS A 159 5.91 -8.85 23.44
N ILE A 160 6.08 -8.32 22.20
CA ILE A 160 6.30 -9.17 21.04
C ILE A 160 7.53 -10.07 21.25
N ARG A 161 8.65 -9.52 21.72
CA ARG A 161 9.87 -10.29 21.99
C ARG A 161 9.60 -11.42 23.00
N GLU A 162 8.85 -11.13 24.04
CA GLU A 162 8.55 -12.14 25.08
C GLU A 162 7.67 -13.28 24.54
N VAL A 163 6.57 -12.97 23.84
CA VAL A 163 5.65 -14.00 23.33
C VAL A 163 6.23 -14.78 22.14
N THR A 164 7.28 -14.27 21.51
CA THR A 164 7.94 -14.93 20.37
C THR A 164 9.29 -15.58 20.70
N LYS A 165 9.75 -15.50 21.95
CA LYS A 165 11.12 -15.93 22.34
C LYS A 165 11.47 -17.38 21.99
N ASP A 166 10.49 -18.29 22.07
CA ASP A 166 10.64 -19.71 21.81
C ASP A 166 10.11 -20.10 20.41
N ILE A 167 9.76 -19.12 19.58
CA ILE A 167 9.22 -19.32 18.24
C ILE A 167 10.32 -19.11 17.21
N GLN A 168 10.51 -20.05 16.31
CA GLN A 168 11.49 -19.91 15.22
C GLN A 168 10.89 -19.26 13.98
N VAL A 169 9.63 -19.54 13.70
CA VAL A 169 8.93 -19.06 12.49
C VAL A 169 7.51 -18.62 12.84
N ILE A 170 7.17 -17.43 12.42
CA ILE A 170 5.82 -16.87 12.52
C ILE A 170 5.17 -16.97 11.14
N GLU A 171 4.06 -17.67 11.06
CA GLU A 171 3.23 -17.69 9.86
C GLU A 171 2.31 -16.46 9.87
N ALA A 172 2.54 -15.56 8.93
CA ALA A 172 1.71 -14.38 8.74
C ALA A 172 0.93 -14.48 7.42
N GLU A 173 -0.38 -14.64 7.51
CA GLU A 173 -1.25 -14.63 6.34
C GLU A 173 -1.51 -13.20 5.90
N TYR A 174 -1.43 -12.96 4.59
CA TYR A 174 -1.72 -11.68 3.95
C TYR A 174 -2.78 -11.84 2.88
N LEU A 175 -3.64 -10.82 2.81
CA LEU A 175 -4.53 -10.61 1.68
C LEU A 175 -3.95 -9.48 0.82
N THR A 176 -3.41 -9.84 -0.33
CA THR A 176 -3.01 -8.85 -1.34
C THR A 176 -4.24 -8.46 -2.14
N ARG A 177 -4.52 -7.17 -2.20
CA ARG A 177 -5.61 -6.58 -2.97
C ARG A 177 -5.05 -5.62 -4.02
N ALA A 178 -5.56 -5.70 -5.24
CA ALA A 178 -5.16 -4.86 -6.35
C ALA A 178 -6.37 -4.28 -7.06
N TRP A 179 -6.35 -2.99 -7.31
CA TRP A 179 -7.26 -2.28 -8.19
C TRP A 179 -6.50 -1.85 -9.43
N ILE A 180 -6.96 -2.26 -10.58
CA ILE A 180 -6.34 -1.96 -11.86
C ILE A 180 -7.34 -1.16 -12.68
N ALA A 181 -6.98 0.06 -13.03
CA ALA A 181 -7.78 0.95 -13.86
C ALA A 181 -7.04 1.26 -15.17
N ARG A 182 -7.74 1.15 -16.30
CA ARG A 182 -7.18 1.38 -17.64
C ARG A 182 -7.63 2.73 -18.18
N THR A 183 -6.70 3.52 -18.73
CA THR A 183 -7.04 4.72 -19.49
C THR A 183 -7.67 4.36 -20.85
N HIS A 184 -8.47 5.28 -21.40
CA HIS A 184 -9.06 5.07 -22.72
C HIS A 184 -7.99 4.87 -23.80
N LYS A 185 -8.21 3.93 -24.71
CA LYS A 185 -7.40 3.84 -25.93
C LYS A 185 -7.76 5.01 -26.84
N GLN A 186 -6.77 5.61 -27.48
CA GLN A 186 -7.10 6.50 -28.60
C GLN A 186 -7.84 5.69 -29.66
N THR A 187 -9.14 5.93 -29.82
CA THR A 187 -9.86 5.44 -30.97
C THR A 187 -9.38 6.26 -32.17
N ALA A 188 -8.46 5.70 -32.95
CA ALA A 188 -8.26 6.15 -34.31
C ALA A 188 -9.53 5.75 -35.10
N PHE A 189 -10.56 6.59 -35.03
CA PHE A 189 -11.59 6.55 -36.08
C PHE A 189 -10.91 7.14 -37.32
N PRO A 190 -10.76 6.38 -38.41
CA PRO A 190 -10.42 6.99 -39.69
C PRO A 190 -11.56 7.97 -39.98
N GLN A 191 -11.22 9.24 -40.15
CA GLN A 191 -12.15 10.21 -40.70
C GLN A 191 -12.57 9.64 -42.05
N ARG A 192 -13.84 9.28 -42.20
CA ARG A 192 -14.43 8.94 -43.48
C ARG A 192 -14.48 10.27 -44.28
N GLU A 193 -13.62 10.37 -45.30
CA GLU A 193 -13.76 11.36 -46.32
C GLU A 193 -15.07 11.17 -47.08
#